data_6adce75116169ae5077112a6cda5b094
#
_entry.id   6adce75116169ae5077112a6cda5b094
#
_cell.length_a   1.000
_cell.length_b   1.000
_cell.length_c   1.000
_cell.angle_alpha   90.00
_cell.angle_beta   90.00
_cell.angle_gamma   90.00
#
_symmetry.space_group_name_H-M   'P 1'
#
loop_
_entity.id
_entity.type
_entity.pdbx_description
1 polymer ?
#
loop_
_entity_poly.entity_id
_entity_poly.type
_entity_poly.pdbx_seq_one_letter_code
_entity_poly.pdbx_strand_id
1 'polypeptide(L)'
;MSRSSWLGSAIAVMFAATVGSAAAQAPASPATGGPVYLTTFYEVAPAAVAKTLPLLRQYAIDDRKAEGNTGALALHETGRPGRFAIVEVWRDKAAVDAHGAALTALSDKLQPVLASPFDTRSNAALDVAGPAIGADAGNSAVYVLTHVDVFPAGKDQTIEMLKGLAADSRKEPGNLRFDVLQQDGHLNHLPLLETWRDARAQDAHVMAEQTRAFRAKLVPLQGALYDERLYQAVR
;
A
#
# COMPACT_ATOMS: atom_id res chain seq x y z
N MET A 1 50.56 -51.70 -61.73
CA MET A 1 49.96 -51.87 -60.39
C MET A 1 49.72 -50.45 -59.81
N SER A 2 48.55 -49.90 -59.99
CA SER A 2 48.19 -48.53 -59.52
C SER A 2 47.09 -48.66 -58.50
N ARG A 3 47.30 -48.13 -57.30
CA ARG A 3 46.28 -48.03 -56.26
C ARG A 3 45.76 -46.59 -56.20
N SER A 4 44.51 -46.38 -56.59
CA SER A 4 43.83 -45.14 -56.48
C SER A 4 43.22 -45.01 -55.04
N SER A 5 43.63 -44.02 -54.33
CA SER A 5 43.06 -43.64 -53.02
C SER A 5 41.97 -42.60 -53.24
N TRP A 6 40.75 -42.87 -52.75
CA TRP A 6 39.64 -41.94 -52.69
C TRP A 6 39.63 -41.26 -51.32
N LEU A 7 39.77 -39.95 -51.30
CA LEU A 7 39.56 -39.11 -50.14
C LEU A 7 38.12 -38.64 -50.17
N GLY A 8 37.32 -39.13 -49.24
CA GLY A 8 35.98 -38.65 -49.00
C GLY A 8 35.99 -37.46 -48.02
N SER A 9 35.58 -36.25 -48.48
CA SER A 9 35.38 -35.09 -47.62
C SER A 9 34.06 -35.22 -46.94
N ALA A 10 34.06 -35.32 -45.61
CA ALA A 10 32.89 -35.21 -44.78
C ALA A 10 32.63 -33.73 -44.45
N ILE A 11 31.53 -33.18 -44.94
CA ILE A 11 31.04 -31.84 -44.58
C ILE A 11 30.26 -31.98 -43.27
N ALA A 12 30.82 -31.48 -42.16
CA ALA A 12 30.09 -31.33 -40.90
C ALA A 12 29.25 -30.07 -40.94
N VAL A 13 27.93 -30.24 -41.02
CA VAL A 13 26.97 -29.13 -40.85
C VAL A 13 26.75 -28.90 -39.34
N MET A 14 27.33 -27.82 -38.80
CA MET A 14 27.06 -27.38 -37.45
C MET A 14 25.71 -26.62 -37.43
N PHE A 15 24.69 -27.18 -36.80
CA PHE A 15 23.51 -26.47 -36.42
C PHE A 15 23.80 -25.66 -35.13
N ALA A 16 23.93 -24.35 -35.25
CA ALA A 16 23.95 -23.44 -34.10
C ALA A 16 22.51 -23.22 -33.63
N ALA A 17 22.12 -23.87 -32.53
CA ALA A 17 20.89 -23.61 -31.85
C ALA A 17 21.04 -22.29 -31.05
N THR A 18 20.46 -21.19 -31.53
CA THR A 18 20.31 -19.96 -30.76
C THR A 18 19.22 -20.16 -29.72
N VAL A 19 19.61 -20.42 -28.47
CA VAL A 19 18.70 -20.37 -27.33
C VAL A 19 18.40 -18.89 -27.05
N GLY A 20 17.30 -18.42 -27.58
CA GLY A 20 16.75 -17.09 -27.21
C GLY A 20 16.32 -17.10 -25.76
N SER A 21 17.08 -16.45 -24.87
CA SER A 21 16.64 -16.16 -23.51
C SER A 21 15.45 -15.21 -23.60
N ALA A 22 14.25 -15.72 -23.40
CA ALA A 22 13.08 -14.89 -23.10
C ALA A 22 13.33 -14.27 -21.73
N ALA A 23 13.81 -13.02 -21.70
CA ALA A 23 13.81 -12.22 -20.49
C ALA A 23 12.35 -12.07 -20.05
N ALA A 24 12.00 -12.62 -18.90
CA ALA A 24 10.72 -12.37 -18.27
C ALA A 24 10.60 -10.86 -18.04
N GLN A 25 9.71 -10.20 -18.77
CA GLN A 25 9.41 -8.80 -18.60
C GLN A 25 8.80 -8.65 -17.21
N ALA A 26 9.48 -7.89 -16.35
CA ALA A 26 8.88 -7.46 -15.09
C ALA A 26 7.52 -6.80 -15.38
N PRO A 27 6.46 -7.06 -14.58
CA PRO A 27 5.18 -6.44 -14.80
C PRO A 27 5.36 -4.91 -14.79
N ALA A 28 4.81 -4.26 -15.81
CA ALA A 28 4.85 -2.82 -15.92
C ALA A 28 4.22 -2.18 -14.68
N SER A 29 4.94 -1.26 -14.04
CA SER A 29 4.38 -0.40 -13.00
C SER A 29 3.15 0.32 -13.56
N PRO A 30 2.09 0.56 -12.75
CA PRO A 30 0.94 1.31 -13.19
C PRO A 30 1.36 2.69 -13.72
N ALA A 31 0.58 3.21 -14.66
CA ALA A 31 0.89 4.41 -15.45
C ALA A 31 1.33 5.59 -14.58
N THR A 32 2.45 6.19 -14.94
CA THR A 32 3.10 7.34 -14.28
C THR A 32 2.30 8.64 -14.47
N GLY A 33 1.17 8.82 -13.75
CA GLY A 33 0.41 10.05 -13.92
C GLY A 33 -0.75 10.28 -12.94
N GLY A 34 -1.00 9.38 -12.01
CA GLY A 34 -2.07 9.51 -11.01
C GLY A 34 -1.54 9.86 -9.61
N PRO A 35 -2.45 10.13 -8.65
CA PRO A 35 -2.09 10.39 -7.27
C PRO A 35 -1.35 9.19 -6.65
N VAL A 36 -0.31 9.49 -5.88
CA VAL A 36 0.49 8.52 -5.15
C VAL A 36 0.11 8.56 -3.68
N TYR A 37 -0.19 7.41 -3.11
CA TYR A 37 -0.44 7.23 -1.68
C TYR A 37 0.80 6.65 -1.02
N LEU A 38 1.43 7.41 -0.13
CA LEU A 38 2.50 6.89 0.73
C LEU A 38 1.91 6.51 2.07
N THR A 39 2.31 5.33 2.57
CA THR A 39 2.02 4.93 3.94
C THR A 39 3.32 4.55 4.60
N THR A 40 3.72 5.29 5.64
CA THR A 40 4.93 5.01 6.41
C THR A 40 4.55 4.53 7.80
N PHE A 41 5.03 3.34 8.17
CA PHE A 41 4.80 2.72 9.48
C PHE A 41 6.01 2.91 10.37
N TYR A 42 5.76 3.32 11.63
CA TYR A 42 6.77 3.47 12.67
C TYR A 42 6.39 2.65 13.90
N GLU A 43 7.39 2.00 14.49
CA GLU A 43 7.27 1.40 15.81
C GLU A 43 8.36 1.99 16.70
N VAL A 44 7.95 2.64 17.80
CA VAL A 44 8.87 3.27 18.75
C VAL A 44 8.83 2.60 20.10
N ALA A 45 9.91 2.73 20.86
CA ALA A 45 9.95 2.25 22.23
C ALA A 45 8.83 2.90 23.07
N PRO A 46 8.19 2.16 24.01
CA PRO A 46 7.06 2.68 24.81
C PRO A 46 7.38 3.99 25.53
N ALA A 47 8.59 4.16 26.03
CA ALA A 47 9.04 5.39 26.70
C ALA A 47 9.16 6.61 25.77
N ALA A 48 9.19 6.39 24.45
CA ALA A 48 9.32 7.44 23.46
C ALA A 48 7.97 7.96 22.92
N VAL A 49 6.88 7.27 23.20
CA VAL A 49 5.54 7.58 22.64
C VAL A 49 5.17 9.06 22.82
N ALA A 50 5.27 9.57 24.06
CA ALA A 50 4.93 10.96 24.38
C ALA A 50 5.76 11.99 23.62
N LYS A 51 7.01 11.68 23.25
CA LYS A 51 7.89 12.54 22.46
C LYS A 51 7.64 12.41 20.97
N THR A 52 7.17 11.25 20.52
CA THR A 52 6.89 10.96 19.10
C THR A 52 5.62 11.65 18.62
N LEU A 53 4.57 11.66 19.40
CA LEU A 53 3.27 12.24 19.05
C LEU A 53 3.37 13.67 18.48
N PRO A 54 4.00 14.65 19.16
CA PRO A 54 4.09 16.01 18.62
C PRO A 54 4.93 16.10 17.34
N LEU A 55 5.92 15.23 17.16
CA LEU A 55 6.74 15.20 15.94
C LEU A 55 5.91 14.74 14.73
N LEU A 56 5.14 13.66 14.88
CA LEU A 56 4.29 13.14 13.81
C LEU A 56 3.16 14.12 13.48
N ARG A 57 2.56 14.73 14.51
CA ARG A 57 1.55 15.77 14.31
C ARG A 57 2.08 16.94 13.52
N GLN A 58 3.24 17.47 13.91
CA GLN A 58 3.84 18.63 13.25
C GLN A 58 4.22 18.28 11.81
N TYR A 59 4.78 17.11 11.58
CA TYR A 59 5.09 16.63 10.24
C TYR A 59 3.84 16.61 9.34
N ALA A 60 2.75 15.99 9.77
CA ALA A 60 1.51 15.95 8.98
C ALA A 60 0.89 17.34 8.73
N ILE A 61 1.06 18.30 9.65
CA ILE A 61 0.62 19.68 9.48
C ILE A 61 1.45 20.40 8.41
N ASP A 62 2.77 20.23 8.43
CA ASP A 62 3.68 20.90 7.49
C ASP A 62 3.60 20.24 6.12
N ASP A 63 3.45 18.93 6.09
CA ASP A 63 3.30 18.15 4.89
C ASP A 63 2.07 18.56 4.07
N ARG A 64 0.93 18.81 4.71
CA ARG A 64 -0.28 19.33 4.03
C ARG A 64 -0.10 20.69 3.34
N LYS A 65 0.96 21.43 3.67
CA LYS A 65 1.29 22.72 3.03
C LYS A 65 2.30 22.58 1.90
N ALA A 66 2.91 21.39 1.77
CA ALA A 66 3.93 21.14 0.77
C ALA A 66 3.33 21.12 -0.64
N GLU A 67 4.08 21.62 -1.61
CA GLU A 67 3.63 21.63 -2.99
C GLU A 67 3.38 20.22 -3.53
N GLY A 68 2.23 20.02 -4.11
CA GLY A 68 1.79 18.72 -4.66
C GLY A 68 1.22 17.75 -3.63
N ASN A 69 1.24 18.07 -2.31
CA ASN A 69 0.48 17.32 -1.32
C ASN A 69 -1.01 17.62 -1.46
N THR A 70 -1.84 16.58 -1.40
CA THR A 70 -3.30 16.68 -1.45
C THR A 70 -3.96 16.13 -0.19
N GLY A 71 -3.17 15.61 0.76
CA GLY A 71 -3.62 15.15 2.06
C GLY A 71 -2.51 14.46 2.84
N ALA A 72 -2.43 14.73 4.13
CA ALA A 72 -1.54 14.05 5.05
C ALA A 72 -2.17 13.85 6.43
N LEU A 73 -1.93 12.71 7.05
CA LEU A 73 -2.51 12.33 8.32
C LEU A 73 -1.54 11.46 9.11
N ALA A 74 -1.26 11.86 10.35
CA ALA A 74 -0.55 11.02 11.31
C ALA A 74 -1.57 10.24 12.15
N LEU A 75 -1.33 8.94 12.30
CA LEU A 75 -2.21 7.96 12.91
C LEU A 75 -1.48 7.22 14.04
N HIS A 76 -2.23 6.92 15.11
CA HIS A 76 -1.78 6.15 16.27
C HIS A 76 -2.61 4.86 16.36
N GLU A 77 -1.97 3.69 16.34
CA GLU A 77 -2.65 2.41 16.34
C GLU A 77 -3.36 2.14 17.67
N THR A 78 -4.64 1.84 17.62
CA THR A 78 -5.47 1.52 18.78
C THR A 78 -4.99 0.22 19.42
N GLY A 79 -4.74 0.24 20.73
CA GLY A 79 -4.24 -0.93 21.48
C GLY A 79 -2.75 -1.24 21.28
N ARG A 80 -2.02 -0.46 20.48
CA ARG A 80 -0.57 -0.61 20.27
C ARG A 80 0.14 0.74 20.45
N PRO A 81 0.44 1.16 21.71
CA PRO A 81 0.88 2.53 22.01
C PRO A 81 2.13 3.00 21.27
N GLY A 82 3.04 2.08 20.92
CA GLY A 82 4.27 2.41 20.18
C GLY A 82 4.14 2.43 18.67
N ARG A 83 2.95 2.11 18.10
CA ARG A 83 2.79 1.99 16.65
C ARG A 83 2.05 3.16 16.06
N PHE A 84 2.61 3.66 14.98
CA PHE A 84 2.11 4.82 14.24
C PHE A 84 2.13 4.56 12.73
N ALA A 85 1.26 5.27 12.03
CA ALA A 85 1.34 5.37 10.57
C ALA A 85 1.24 6.83 10.16
N ILE A 86 1.91 7.20 9.06
CA ILE A 86 1.67 8.43 8.33
C ILE A 86 1.10 8.04 6.97
N VAL A 87 -0.02 8.62 6.62
CA VAL A 87 -0.62 8.48 5.29
C VAL A 87 -0.53 9.81 4.59
N GLU A 88 0.08 9.82 3.40
CA GLU A 88 0.26 11.01 2.57
C GLU A 88 -0.31 10.74 1.19
N VAL A 89 -0.94 11.76 0.60
CA VAL A 89 -1.42 11.70 -0.78
C VAL A 89 -0.76 12.82 -1.57
N TRP A 90 -0.09 12.44 -2.63
CA TRP A 90 0.65 13.34 -3.51
C TRP A 90 0.02 13.36 -4.89
N ARG A 91 0.06 14.50 -5.56
CA ARG A 91 -0.45 14.68 -6.92
C ARG A 91 0.15 13.69 -7.91
N ASP A 92 1.45 13.43 -7.78
CA ASP A 92 2.23 12.57 -8.66
C ASP A 92 3.55 12.15 -8.00
N LYS A 93 4.30 11.27 -8.66
CA LYS A 93 5.60 10.80 -8.19
C LYS A 93 6.64 11.93 -8.10
N ALA A 94 6.60 12.93 -8.96
CA ALA A 94 7.57 14.02 -8.92
C ALA A 94 7.42 14.86 -7.64
N ALA A 95 6.18 15.06 -7.18
CA ALA A 95 5.91 15.71 -5.91
C ALA A 95 6.42 14.88 -4.72
N VAL A 96 6.26 13.55 -4.76
CA VAL A 96 6.85 12.64 -3.75
C VAL A 96 8.37 12.77 -3.71
N ASP A 97 9.02 12.71 -4.87
CA ASP A 97 10.48 12.75 -4.96
C ASP A 97 11.02 14.11 -4.44
N ALA A 98 10.33 15.20 -4.72
CA ALA A 98 10.69 16.54 -4.23
C ALA A 98 10.56 16.64 -2.69
N HIS A 99 9.64 15.89 -2.08
CA HIS A 99 9.38 15.91 -0.64
C HIS A 99 10.23 14.92 0.16
N GLY A 100 10.91 13.99 -0.46
CA GLY A 100 11.64 12.89 0.19
C GLY A 100 12.62 13.33 1.30
N ALA A 101 13.20 14.55 1.20
CA ALA A 101 14.07 15.09 2.23
C ALA A 101 13.36 15.34 3.58
N ALA A 102 12.09 15.74 3.58
CA ALA A 102 11.32 15.97 4.81
C ALA A 102 10.98 14.65 5.52
N LEU A 103 10.63 13.62 4.76
CA LEU A 103 10.40 12.27 5.31
C LEU A 103 11.70 11.70 5.90
N THR A 104 12.84 11.88 5.21
CA THR A 104 14.16 11.48 5.71
C THR A 104 14.47 12.21 7.03
N ALA A 105 14.27 13.52 7.09
CA ALA A 105 14.54 14.32 8.30
C ALA A 105 13.65 13.91 9.50
N LEU A 106 12.40 13.50 9.26
CA LEU A 106 11.56 12.92 10.31
C LEU A 106 12.12 11.57 10.77
N SER A 107 12.45 10.69 9.84
CA SER A 107 12.99 9.36 10.13
C SER A 107 14.28 9.43 10.93
N ASP A 108 15.19 10.36 10.59
CA ASP A 108 16.43 10.60 11.33
C ASP A 108 16.16 11.04 12.79
N LYS A 109 15.15 11.90 13.00
CA LYS A 109 14.75 12.32 14.37
C LYS A 109 14.18 11.16 15.18
N LEU A 110 13.51 10.22 14.55
CA LEU A 110 12.91 9.07 15.20
C LEU A 110 13.89 7.90 15.36
N GLN A 111 14.95 7.83 14.55
CA GLN A 111 15.93 6.74 14.55
C GLN A 111 16.42 6.30 15.95
N PRO A 112 16.74 7.21 16.90
CA PRO A 112 17.22 6.81 18.23
C PRO A 112 16.16 6.13 19.10
N VAL A 113 14.89 6.19 18.74
CA VAL A 113 13.77 5.69 19.53
C VAL A 113 12.95 4.61 18.82
N LEU A 114 13.31 4.27 17.58
CA LEU A 114 12.66 3.19 16.84
C LEU A 114 12.89 1.84 17.53
N ALA A 115 11.84 1.07 17.66
CA ALA A 115 11.89 -0.33 18.11
C ALA A 115 12.13 -1.30 16.95
N SER A 116 11.79 -0.88 15.73
CA SER A 116 12.04 -1.61 14.47
C SER A 116 12.33 -0.62 13.34
N PRO A 117 12.96 -1.02 12.24
CA PRO A 117 13.08 -0.17 11.06
C PRO A 117 11.69 0.31 10.60
N PHE A 118 11.59 1.59 10.19
CA PHE A 118 10.36 2.09 9.59
C PHE A 118 10.15 1.49 8.19
N ASP A 119 8.90 1.42 7.76
CA ASP A 119 8.50 0.83 6.48
C ASP A 119 7.64 1.84 5.70
N THR A 120 8.14 2.29 4.54
CA THR A 120 7.42 3.20 3.64
C THR A 120 6.96 2.46 2.40
N ARG A 121 5.67 2.52 2.13
CA ARG A 121 5.04 1.87 0.98
C ARG A 121 4.39 2.90 0.07
N SER A 122 4.74 2.85 -1.21
CA SER A 122 4.09 3.61 -2.27
C SER A 122 2.94 2.78 -2.86
N ASN A 123 1.79 3.43 -3.08
CA ASN A 123 0.61 2.77 -3.60
C ASN A 123 -0.06 3.64 -4.66
N ALA A 124 -0.57 2.98 -5.70
CA ALA A 124 -1.45 3.58 -6.69
C ALA A 124 -2.91 3.48 -6.24
N ALA A 125 -3.73 4.47 -6.60
CA ALA A 125 -5.16 4.44 -6.39
C ALA A 125 -5.84 3.50 -7.41
N LEU A 126 -6.65 2.54 -6.94
CA LEU A 126 -7.50 1.71 -7.81
C LEU A 126 -8.95 2.17 -7.80
N ASP A 127 -9.47 2.52 -6.62
CA ASP A 127 -10.81 3.06 -6.42
C ASP A 127 -10.82 3.90 -5.15
N VAL A 128 -10.92 5.19 -5.28
CA VAL A 128 -10.81 6.14 -4.17
C VAL A 128 -11.97 7.13 -4.17
N ALA A 129 -12.53 7.39 -3.00
CA ALA A 129 -13.60 8.37 -2.84
C ALA A 129 -13.73 8.84 -1.38
N GLY A 130 -14.08 10.09 -1.21
CA GLY A 130 -14.30 10.72 0.09
C GLY A 130 -13.58 12.05 0.21
N PRO A 131 -13.69 12.72 1.38
CA PRO A 131 -12.98 13.95 1.69
C PRO A 131 -11.45 13.75 1.60
N ALA A 132 -10.68 14.82 1.42
CA ALA A 132 -9.22 14.74 1.42
C ALA A 132 -8.71 14.09 2.72
N ILE A 133 -7.64 13.30 2.61
CA ILE A 133 -6.97 12.72 3.77
C ILE A 133 -6.43 13.83 4.66
N GLY A 134 -6.69 13.75 5.97
CA GLY A 134 -6.38 14.82 6.91
C GLY A 134 -7.46 15.90 7.03
N ALA A 135 -8.58 15.81 6.29
CA ALA A 135 -9.77 16.58 6.59
C ALA A 135 -10.31 16.23 7.98
N ASP A 136 -10.98 17.18 8.63
CA ASP A 136 -11.53 16.94 9.97
C ASP A 136 -12.71 15.95 9.89
N ALA A 137 -12.46 14.74 10.36
CA ALA A 137 -13.48 13.69 10.47
C ALA A 137 -14.12 13.62 11.87
N GLY A 138 -13.80 14.58 12.75
CA GLY A 138 -14.27 14.59 14.15
C GLY A 138 -13.38 13.78 15.10
N ASN A 139 -13.56 14.02 16.41
CA ASN A 139 -12.72 13.41 17.45
C ASN A 139 -12.97 11.92 17.65
N SER A 140 -14.13 11.43 17.25
CA SER A 140 -14.52 10.01 17.40
C SER A 140 -14.17 9.18 16.18
N ALA A 141 -13.64 9.78 15.12
CA ALA A 141 -13.36 9.09 13.87
C ALA A 141 -12.35 7.96 14.08
N VAL A 142 -12.65 6.83 13.44
CA VAL A 142 -11.79 5.65 13.38
C VAL A 142 -11.24 5.54 11.97
N TYR A 143 -9.94 5.35 11.87
CA TYR A 143 -9.22 5.09 10.62
C TYR A 143 -8.81 3.63 10.59
N VAL A 144 -8.94 3.00 9.45
CA VAL A 144 -8.58 1.60 9.28
C VAL A 144 -7.60 1.47 8.12
N LEU A 145 -6.48 0.82 8.39
CA LEU A 145 -5.52 0.40 7.38
C LEU A 145 -5.57 -1.12 7.33
N THR A 146 -5.99 -1.66 6.19
CA THR A 146 -6.08 -3.10 5.99
C THR A 146 -5.08 -3.57 4.94
N HIS A 147 -4.38 -4.65 5.24
CA HIS A 147 -3.47 -5.32 4.31
C HIS A 147 -4.15 -6.55 3.74
N VAL A 148 -4.39 -6.55 2.42
CA VAL A 148 -4.96 -7.69 1.69
C VAL A 148 -3.89 -8.22 0.75
N ASP A 149 -3.27 -9.33 1.15
CA ASP A 149 -2.32 -10.05 0.31
C ASP A 149 -3.00 -11.26 -0.31
N VAL A 150 -2.86 -11.41 -1.62
CA VAL A 150 -3.44 -12.53 -2.35
C VAL A 150 -2.40 -13.25 -3.21
N PHE A 151 -2.68 -14.49 -3.59
CA PHE A 151 -1.87 -15.15 -4.58
C PHE A 151 -1.94 -14.38 -5.92
N PRO A 152 -0.86 -14.30 -6.69
CA PRO A 152 -0.83 -13.54 -7.95
C PRO A 152 -1.97 -13.87 -8.91
N ALA A 153 -2.38 -15.15 -8.98
CA ALA A 153 -3.48 -15.60 -9.83
C ALA A 153 -4.87 -15.07 -9.38
N GLY A 154 -5.02 -14.71 -8.10
CA GLY A 154 -6.26 -14.18 -7.54
C GLY A 154 -6.38 -12.66 -7.58
N LYS A 155 -5.32 -11.97 -8.00
CA LYS A 155 -5.21 -10.50 -7.90
C LYS A 155 -6.37 -9.77 -8.59
N ASP A 156 -6.61 -10.04 -9.86
CA ASP A 156 -7.60 -9.29 -10.64
C ASP A 156 -9.02 -9.55 -10.14
N GLN A 157 -9.33 -10.79 -9.76
CA GLN A 157 -10.59 -11.14 -9.12
C GLN A 157 -10.76 -10.37 -7.79
N THR A 158 -9.71 -10.30 -6.97
CA THR A 158 -9.76 -9.60 -5.69
C THR A 158 -9.93 -8.10 -5.88
N ILE A 159 -9.30 -7.47 -6.87
CA ILE A 159 -9.49 -6.06 -7.19
C ILE A 159 -10.97 -5.76 -7.47
N GLU A 160 -11.62 -6.55 -8.30
CA GLU A 160 -13.05 -6.35 -8.59
C GLU A 160 -13.94 -6.59 -7.37
N MET A 161 -13.62 -7.58 -6.54
CA MET A 161 -14.33 -7.81 -5.28
C MET A 161 -14.17 -6.63 -4.31
N LEU A 162 -12.97 -6.05 -4.20
CA LEU A 162 -12.68 -4.90 -3.34
C LEU A 162 -13.38 -3.64 -3.83
N LYS A 163 -13.43 -3.38 -5.15
CA LYS A 163 -14.20 -2.28 -5.71
C LYS A 163 -15.69 -2.41 -5.41
N GLY A 164 -16.24 -3.62 -5.52
CA GLY A 164 -17.63 -3.90 -5.13
C GLY A 164 -17.88 -3.62 -3.64
N LEU A 165 -17.00 -4.12 -2.77
CA LEU A 165 -17.06 -3.85 -1.33
C LEU A 165 -17.00 -2.34 -1.05
N ALA A 166 -16.06 -1.61 -1.66
CA ALA A 166 -15.92 -0.16 -1.49
C ALA A 166 -17.18 0.59 -1.91
N ALA A 167 -17.78 0.23 -3.04
CA ALA A 167 -19.01 0.85 -3.54
C ALA A 167 -20.19 0.64 -2.57
N ASP A 168 -20.28 -0.52 -1.91
CA ASP A 168 -21.33 -0.80 -0.93
C ASP A 168 -21.03 -0.15 0.43
N SER A 169 -19.78 -0.22 0.88
CA SER A 169 -19.35 0.38 2.16
C SER A 169 -19.53 1.90 2.20
N ARG A 170 -19.33 2.57 1.06
CA ARG A 170 -19.55 4.03 0.95
C ARG A 170 -21.01 4.43 1.13
N LYS A 171 -21.98 3.52 1.04
CA LYS A 171 -23.40 3.75 1.30
C LYS A 171 -23.76 3.52 2.76
N GLU A 172 -22.87 2.93 3.54
CA GLU A 172 -23.13 2.60 4.94
C GLU A 172 -23.18 3.87 5.82
N PRO A 173 -24.09 3.91 6.80
CA PRO A 173 -24.20 5.05 7.73
C PRO A 173 -22.90 5.22 8.53
N GLY A 174 -22.24 6.35 8.35
CA GLY A 174 -21.01 6.69 9.06
C GLY A 174 -19.73 6.35 8.32
N ASN A 175 -19.80 5.78 7.12
CA ASN A 175 -18.64 5.77 6.23
C ASN A 175 -18.32 7.20 5.80
N LEU A 176 -17.06 7.60 5.90
CA LEU A 176 -16.55 8.88 5.44
C LEU A 176 -15.58 8.70 4.27
N ARG A 177 -14.91 7.55 4.22
CA ARG A 177 -13.95 7.21 3.16
C ARG A 177 -13.76 5.69 3.09
N PHE A 178 -13.63 5.16 1.87
CA PHE A 178 -13.21 3.79 1.63
C PHE A 178 -12.40 3.76 0.32
N ASP A 179 -11.10 3.56 0.43
CA ASP A 179 -10.18 3.52 -0.70
C ASP A 179 -9.62 2.12 -0.91
N VAL A 180 -9.51 1.75 -2.17
CA VAL A 180 -8.81 0.55 -2.63
C VAL A 180 -7.53 0.98 -3.32
N LEU A 181 -6.42 0.50 -2.82
CA LEU A 181 -5.09 0.83 -3.31
C LEU A 181 -4.38 -0.42 -3.84
N GLN A 182 -3.27 -0.23 -4.54
CA GLN A 182 -2.37 -1.29 -4.96
C GLN A 182 -0.93 -0.88 -4.69
N GLN A 183 -0.17 -1.71 -4.01
CA GLN A 183 1.22 -1.39 -3.67
C GLN A 183 2.12 -1.47 -4.91
N ASP A 184 2.93 -0.44 -5.12
CA ASP A 184 3.96 -0.42 -6.16
C ASP A 184 5.00 -1.51 -5.89
N GLY A 185 5.35 -2.26 -6.94
CA GLY A 185 6.30 -3.38 -6.83
C GLY A 185 5.74 -4.67 -6.20
N HIS A 186 4.56 -4.62 -5.56
CA HIS A 186 3.86 -5.77 -4.99
C HIS A 186 2.39 -5.79 -5.43
N LEU A 187 2.14 -6.02 -6.71
CA LEU A 187 0.83 -5.83 -7.33
C LEU A 187 -0.28 -6.73 -6.78
N ASN A 188 0.05 -7.78 -6.04
CA ASN A 188 -0.89 -8.65 -5.32
C ASN A 188 -1.10 -8.26 -3.85
N HIS A 189 -0.52 -7.14 -3.40
CA HIS A 189 -0.82 -6.49 -2.15
C HIS A 189 -1.76 -5.31 -2.41
N LEU A 190 -2.96 -5.38 -1.83
CA LEU A 190 -4.07 -4.47 -2.08
C LEU A 190 -4.49 -3.80 -0.76
N PRO A 191 -3.83 -2.69 -0.37
CA PRO A 191 -4.19 -1.98 0.86
C PRO A 191 -5.56 -1.32 0.75
N LEU A 192 -6.30 -1.30 1.88
CA LEU A 192 -7.50 -0.49 2.06
C LEU A 192 -7.21 0.64 3.04
N LEU A 193 -7.77 1.80 2.77
CA LEU A 193 -7.78 2.93 3.68
C LEU A 193 -9.21 3.38 3.90
N GLU A 194 -9.69 3.24 5.14
CA GLU A 194 -11.05 3.56 5.51
C GLU A 194 -11.08 4.65 6.58
N THR A 195 -12.13 5.45 6.56
CA THR A 195 -12.45 6.40 7.65
C THR A 195 -13.91 6.25 8.01
N TRP A 196 -14.17 6.01 9.28
CA TRP A 196 -15.49 5.87 9.85
C TRP A 196 -15.75 6.98 10.87
N ARG A 197 -16.98 7.49 10.95
CA ARG A 197 -17.35 8.56 11.87
C ARG A 197 -17.06 8.23 13.33
N ASP A 198 -17.21 6.95 13.70
CA ASP A 198 -16.99 6.44 15.05
C ASP A 198 -16.80 4.92 15.05
N ALA A 199 -16.41 4.37 16.19
CA ALA A 199 -16.21 2.92 16.35
C ALA A 199 -17.48 2.11 16.09
N ARG A 200 -18.66 2.63 16.44
CA ARG A 200 -19.93 1.94 16.19
C ARG A 200 -20.22 1.76 14.70
N ALA A 201 -19.89 2.77 13.90
CA ALA A 201 -20.05 2.67 12.45
C ALA A 201 -19.08 1.64 11.86
N GLN A 202 -17.83 1.62 12.34
CA GLN A 202 -16.84 0.63 11.93
C GLN A 202 -17.24 -0.79 12.38
N ASP A 203 -17.71 -1.00 13.61
CA ASP A 203 -18.21 -2.29 14.09
C ASP A 203 -19.40 -2.79 13.25
N ALA A 204 -20.33 -1.89 12.88
CA ALA A 204 -21.46 -2.22 12.02
C ALA A 204 -21.00 -2.68 10.62
N HIS A 205 -19.98 -2.01 10.05
CA HIS A 205 -19.37 -2.42 8.78
C HIS A 205 -18.76 -3.82 8.85
N VAL A 206 -17.99 -4.14 9.89
CA VAL A 206 -17.38 -5.46 10.07
C VAL A 206 -18.43 -6.55 10.10
N MET A 207 -19.60 -6.27 10.69
CA MET A 207 -20.72 -7.19 10.82
C MET A 207 -21.68 -7.18 9.63
N ALA A 208 -21.54 -6.28 8.69
CA ALA A 208 -22.39 -6.17 7.51
C ALA A 208 -22.30 -7.42 6.63
N GLU A 209 -23.42 -7.78 6.00
CA GLU A 209 -23.51 -8.99 5.17
C GLU A 209 -22.50 -8.97 4.02
N GLN A 210 -22.38 -7.83 3.32
CA GLN A 210 -21.44 -7.66 2.22
C GLN A 210 -19.99 -7.83 2.65
N THR A 211 -19.59 -7.32 3.83
CA THR A 211 -18.24 -7.47 4.37
C THR A 211 -17.93 -8.92 4.71
N ARG A 212 -18.87 -9.61 5.37
CA ARG A 212 -18.72 -11.03 5.69
C ARG A 212 -18.68 -11.91 4.44
N ALA A 213 -19.52 -11.61 3.45
CA ALA A 213 -19.53 -12.31 2.17
C ALA A 213 -18.23 -12.10 1.39
N PHE A 214 -17.70 -10.87 1.39
CA PHE A 214 -16.40 -10.57 0.81
C PHE A 214 -15.29 -11.38 1.49
N ARG A 215 -15.20 -11.33 2.82
CA ARG A 215 -14.18 -12.09 3.59
C ARG A 215 -14.24 -13.60 3.31
N ALA A 216 -15.44 -14.18 3.23
CA ALA A 216 -15.60 -15.60 2.90
C ALA A 216 -15.09 -15.93 1.48
N LYS A 217 -15.36 -15.07 0.49
CA LYS A 217 -14.87 -15.26 -0.88
C LYS A 217 -13.35 -15.01 -1.00
N LEU A 218 -12.78 -14.18 -0.13
CA LEU A 218 -11.35 -13.86 -0.13
C LEU A 218 -10.50 -15.05 0.36
N VAL A 219 -10.99 -15.85 1.32
CA VAL A 219 -10.23 -16.95 1.96
C VAL A 219 -9.44 -17.82 0.98
N PRO A 220 -10.00 -18.36 -0.12
CA PRO A 220 -9.24 -19.20 -1.06
C PRO A 220 -8.22 -18.44 -1.91
N LEU A 221 -8.24 -17.11 -1.90
CA LEU A 221 -7.35 -16.25 -2.69
C LEU A 221 -6.21 -15.66 -1.86
N GLN A 222 -6.27 -15.75 -0.52
CA GLN A 222 -5.31 -15.13 0.39
C GLN A 222 -3.92 -15.75 0.29
N GLY A 223 -2.90 -14.90 0.13
CA GLY A 223 -1.49 -15.24 0.27
C GLY A 223 -0.98 -15.03 1.70
N ALA A 224 -1.64 -14.14 2.46
CA ALA A 224 -1.39 -13.90 3.88
C ALA A 224 -2.71 -13.63 4.62
N LEU A 225 -2.67 -13.56 5.96
CA LEU A 225 -3.85 -13.25 6.76
C LEU A 225 -4.35 -11.82 6.45
N TYR A 226 -5.66 -11.66 6.49
CA TYR A 226 -6.32 -10.35 6.43
C TYR A 226 -5.94 -9.55 7.69
N ASP A 227 -5.12 -8.52 7.52
CA ASP A 227 -4.56 -7.73 8.63
C ASP A 227 -5.23 -6.34 8.64
N GLU A 228 -6.24 -6.21 9.48
CA GLU A 228 -7.01 -4.99 9.69
C GLU A 228 -6.54 -4.30 10.97
N ARG A 229 -6.07 -3.06 10.85
CA ARG A 229 -5.55 -2.27 11.97
C ARG A 229 -6.33 -0.99 12.13
N LEU A 230 -6.75 -0.72 13.36
CA LEU A 230 -7.52 0.46 13.73
C LEU A 230 -6.64 1.56 14.30
N TYR A 231 -6.93 2.79 13.92
CA TYR A 231 -6.15 3.96 14.33
C TYR A 231 -7.04 5.13 14.74
N GLN A 232 -6.43 6.03 15.49
CA GLN A 232 -6.95 7.38 15.75
C GLN A 232 -5.98 8.41 15.20
N ALA A 233 -6.51 9.58 14.78
CA ALA A 233 -5.66 10.67 14.33
C ALA A 233 -4.81 11.21 15.49
N VAL A 234 -3.52 11.45 15.24
CA VAL A 234 -2.64 12.18 16.16
C VAL A 234 -3.01 13.67 16.09
N ARG A 235 -3.48 14.22 17.20
CA ARG A 235 -4.02 15.60 17.34
C ARG A 235 -3.11 16.48 18.18
#